data_e8c766741ff3aa066e552d6e13c985e0
#
_entry.id   e8c766741ff3aa066e552d6e13c985e0
#
_cell.length_a   1.000
_cell.length_b   1.000
_cell.length_c   1.000
_cell.angle_alpha   90.00
_cell.angle_beta   90.00
_cell.angle_gamma   90.00
#
_symmetry.space_group_name_H-M   'P 1'
#
loop_
_entity.id
_entity.type
_entity.pdbx_description
1 polymer ?
#
loop_
_entity_poly.entity_id
_entity_poly.type
_entity_poly.pdbx_seq_one_letter_code
_entity_poly.pdbx_strand_id
1 'polypeptide(L)'
;LAVAGESAEFCTPGVHIGLFCSTPMVALSRNLGRKHAMEMLLTGDRIKASEAARMGLVNRIVSKGSALTEAMNIATLIATKSPATIAIGKRAFYEQAEMTLEDAYRYASNVMVENMLARDAEEGIGAFMEKRPPNWTK
;
A
#
# COMPACT_ATOMS: atom_id res chain seq x y z
N LEU A 1 0.92 2.11 3.21
CA LEU A 1 0.17 1.32 4.19
C LEU A 1 -0.41 2.24 5.25
N ALA A 2 -1.59 1.87 5.79
CA ALA A 2 -2.30 2.65 6.81
C ALA A 2 -2.71 1.75 7.98
N VAL A 3 -2.47 2.23 9.20
CA VAL A 3 -2.92 1.58 10.45
C VAL A 3 -3.81 2.56 11.21
N ALA A 4 -4.96 2.11 11.67
CA ALA A 4 -5.90 2.93 12.42
C ALA A 4 -6.18 2.36 13.81
N GLY A 5 -6.40 3.23 14.79
CA GLY A 5 -7.00 2.83 16.05
C GLY A 5 -8.48 2.48 15.86
N GLU A 6 -9.00 1.56 16.64
CA GLU A 6 -10.40 1.09 16.58
C GLU A 6 -11.45 2.21 16.71
N SER A 7 -11.09 3.31 17.37
CA SER A 7 -11.96 4.48 17.56
C SER A 7 -11.81 5.54 16.46
N ALA A 8 -10.97 5.30 15.42
CA ALA A 8 -10.80 6.25 14.34
C ALA A 8 -12.05 6.31 13.44
N GLU A 9 -12.33 7.50 12.94
CA GLU A 9 -13.38 7.76 11.97
C GLU A 9 -12.81 8.49 10.76
N PHE A 10 -13.41 8.28 9.60
CA PHE A 10 -12.97 8.84 8.33
C PHE A 10 -14.17 9.47 7.61
N CYS A 11 -13.99 10.62 6.98
CA CYS A 11 -15.02 11.25 6.17
C CYS A 11 -14.45 12.22 5.14
N THR A 12 -15.28 12.60 4.18
CA THR A 12 -15.03 13.65 3.19
C THR A 12 -16.20 14.63 3.21
N PRO A 13 -16.31 15.50 4.25
CA PRO A 13 -17.53 16.22 4.59
C PRO A 13 -17.81 17.48 3.75
N GLY A 14 -17.05 17.75 2.69
CA GLY A 14 -17.18 18.96 1.88
C GLY A 14 -18.60 19.22 1.37
N VAL A 15 -19.34 18.15 1.02
CA VAL A 15 -20.72 18.27 0.52
C VAL A 15 -21.69 18.92 1.52
N HIS A 16 -21.40 18.84 2.82
CA HIS A 16 -22.22 19.49 3.86
C HIS A 16 -22.12 21.03 3.83
N ILE A 17 -21.10 21.58 3.19
CA ILE A 17 -20.89 23.03 3.08
C ILE A 17 -20.88 23.49 1.60
N GLY A 18 -21.44 22.69 0.68
CA GLY A 18 -21.53 23.03 -0.73
C GLY A 18 -20.23 22.86 -1.52
N LEU A 19 -19.25 22.13 -1.00
CA LEU A 19 -17.98 21.82 -1.68
C LEU A 19 -17.90 20.31 -1.94
N PHE A 20 -17.39 19.94 -3.11
CA PHE A 20 -17.03 18.56 -3.39
C PHE A 20 -15.55 18.34 -3.02
N CYS A 21 -15.24 17.27 -2.28
CA CYS A 21 -13.86 16.97 -1.84
C CYS A 21 -13.00 16.47 -3.03
N SER A 22 -12.75 17.33 -4.02
CA SER A 22 -12.10 16.98 -5.28
C SER A 22 -10.64 16.55 -5.13
N THR A 23 -9.88 17.16 -4.22
CA THR A 23 -8.49 16.73 -3.95
C THR A 23 -8.42 15.41 -3.17
N PRO A 24 -9.17 15.20 -2.08
CA PRO A 24 -9.25 13.87 -1.44
C PRO A 24 -9.76 12.77 -2.38
N MET A 25 -10.64 13.09 -3.32
CA MET A 25 -11.16 12.15 -4.33
C MET A 25 -10.04 11.42 -5.08
N VAL A 26 -8.94 12.10 -5.39
CA VAL A 26 -7.81 11.50 -6.13
C VAL A 26 -7.21 10.34 -5.33
N ALA A 27 -6.95 10.53 -4.04
CA ALA A 27 -6.42 9.48 -3.19
C ALA A 27 -7.46 8.35 -2.96
N LEU A 28 -8.72 8.71 -2.70
CA LEU A 28 -9.78 7.73 -2.48
C LEU A 28 -10.02 6.83 -3.69
N SER A 29 -10.15 7.42 -4.88
CA SER A 29 -10.45 6.65 -6.09
C SER A 29 -9.33 5.72 -6.55
N ARG A 30 -8.09 5.97 -6.08
CA ARG A 30 -6.93 5.13 -6.36
C ARG A 30 -6.70 4.02 -5.31
N ASN A 31 -7.36 4.10 -4.17
CA ASN A 31 -7.19 3.13 -3.07
C ASN A 31 -8.45 2.34 -2.75
N LEU A 32 -9.63 2.83 -3.15
CA LEU A 32 -10.93 2.19 -2.89
C LEU A 32 -11.62 1.76 -4.17
N GLY A 33 -12.51 0.78 -4.05
CA GLY A 33 -13.47 0.49 -5.09
C GLY A 33 -14.35 1.72 -5.38
N ARG A 34 -14.64 1.99 -6.66
CA ARG A 34 -15.31 3.23 -7.11
C ARG A 34 -16.61 3.55 -6.37
N LYS A 35 -17.41 2.53 -6.03
CA LYS A 35 -18.68 2.72 -5.30
C LYS A 35 -18.43 3.24 -3.88
N HIS A 36 -17.49 2.66 -3.16
CA HIS A 36 -17.15 3.10 -1.80
C HIS A 36 -16.55 4.51 -1.78
N ALA A 37 -15.65 4.81 -2.73
CA ALA A 37 -15.10 6.17 -2.85
C ALA A 37 -16.21 7.20 -3.13
N MET A 38 -17.13 6.88 -4.06
CA MET A 38 -18.23 7.77 -4.41
C MET A 38 -19.23 7.94 -3.27
N GLU A 39 -19.55 6.88 -2.54
CA GLU A 39 -20.43 6.94 -1.36
C GLU A 39 -19.86 7.91 -0.31
N MET A 40 -18.58 7.78 0.07
CA MET A 40 -17.93 8.70 0.99
C MET A 40 -17.98 10.16 0.50
N LEU A 41 -17.73 10.39 -0.79
CA LEU A 41 -17.67 11.72 -1.38
C LEU A 41 -19.05 12.38 -1.50
N LEU A 42 -20.10 11.60 -1.77
CA LEU A 42 -21.46 12.11 -1.96
C LEU A 42 -22.21 12.28 -0.65
N THR A 43 -22.02 11.38 0.31
CA THR A 43 -22.71 11.46 1.61
C THR A 43 -21.98 12.38 2.60
N GLY A 44 -20.64 12.41 2.55
CA GLY A 44 -19.84 13.11 3.54
C GLY A 44 -19.89 12.50 4.94
N ASP A 45 -20.55 11.36 5.09
CA ASP A 45 -20.76 10.70 6.37
C ASP A 45 -19.48 10.15 6.97
N ARG A 46 -19.46 10.02 8.29
CA ARG A 46 -18.36 9.39 9.02
C ARG A 46 -18.47 7.88 8.94
N ILE A 47 -17.40 7.22 8.53
CA ILE A 47 -17.26 5.77 8.59
C ILE A 47 -16.30 5.37 9.70
N LYS A 48 -16.61 4.29 10.41
CA LYS A 48 -15.77 3.74 11.49
C LYS A 48 -14.54 3.02 10.93
N ALA A 49 -13.51 2.83 11.75
CA ALA A 49 -12.30 2.11 11.39
C ALA A 49 -12.60 0.71 10.83
N SER A 50 -13.57 -0.02 11.39
CA SER A 50 -13.99 -1.35 10.90
C SER A 50 -14.49 -1.31 9.46
N GLU A 51 -15.29 -0.32 9.11
CA GLU A 51 -15.78 -0.13 7.75
C GLU A 51 -14.66 0.31 6.81
N ALA A 52 -13.81 1.24 7.26
CA ALA A 52 -12.63 1.67 6.52
C ALA A 52 -11.68 0.51 6.18
N ALA A 53 -11.49 -0.44 7.09
CA ALA A 53 -10.72 -1.66 6.83
C ALA A 53 -11.43 -2.60 5.84
N ARG A 54 -12.75 -2.78 5.99
CA ARG A 54 -13.55 -3.60 5.06
C ARG A 54 -13.50 -3.07 3.62
N MET A 55 -13.49 -1.75 3.47
CA MET A 55 -13.39 -1.08 2.16
C MET A 55 -11.96 -1.10 1.58
N GLY A 56 -10.93 -1.36 2.38
CA GLY A 56 -9.53 -1.30 1.97
C GLY A 56 -8.86 0.07 2.17
N LEU A 57 -9.52 1.02 2.88
CA LEU A 57 -8.93 2.33 3.18
C LEU A 57 -7.79 2.23 4.20
N VAL A 58 -7.87 1.30 5.14
CA VAL A 58 -6.80 0.99 6.09
C VAL A 58 -6.45 -0.49 6.05
N ASN A 59 -5.16 -0.80 6.27
CA ASN A 59 -4.64 -2.16 6.21
C ASN A 59 -4.86 -2.93 7.52
N ARG A 60 -4.83 -2.23 8.67
CA ARG A 60 -4.97 -2.84 9.99
C ARG A 60 -5.70 -1.94 10.95
N ILE A 61 -6.46 -2.56 11.86
CA ILE A 61 -7.07 -1.90 13.00
C ILE A 61 -6.43 -2.45 14.26
N VAL A 62 -6.13 -1.56 15.19
CA VAL A 62 -5.53 -1.89 16.48
C VAL A 62 -6.25 -1.16 17.61
N SER A 63 -6.05 -1.58 18.85
CA SER A 63 -6.59 -0.90 20.03
C SER A 63 -6.15 0.57 20.08
N LYS A 64 -6.94 1.37 20.77
CA LYS A 64 -6.68 2.81 20.92
C LYS A 64 -5.27 3.07 21.45
N GLY A 65 -4.53 3.94 20.76
CA GLY A 65 -3.16 4.31 21.12
C GLY A 65 -2.06 3.43 20.53
N SER A 66 -2.39 2.26 19.94
CA SER A 66 -1.39 1.28 19.45
C SER A 66 -1.03 1.46 17.97
N ALA A 67 -1.62 2.43 17.26
CA ALA A 67 -1.43 2.57 15.81
C ALA A 67 0.03 2.83 15.41
N LEU A 68 0.75 3.66 16.16
CA LEU A 68 2.18 3.93 15.90
C LEU A 68 3.03 2.67 16.13
N THR A 69 2.80 1.94 17.22
CA THR A 69 3.53 0.72 17.53
C THR A 69 3.36 -0.31 16.41
N GLU A 70 2.12 -0.51 15.95
CA GLU A 70 1.86 -1.46 14.86
C GLU A 70 2.44 -0.99 13.52
N ALA A 71 2.37 0.30 13.23
CA ALA A 71 3.01 0.86 12.04
C ALA A 71 4.54 0.65 12.06
N MET A 72 5.17 0.83 13.22
CA MET A 72 6.59 0.55 13.42
C MET A 72 6.93 -0.93 13.29
N ASN A 73 6.07 -1.84 13.77
CA ASN A 73 6.23 -3.28 13.58
C ASN A 73 6.25 -3.64 12.10
N ILE A 74 5.29 -3.10 11.32
CA ILE A 74 5.25 -3.29 9.87
C ILE A 74 6.50 -2.73 9.20
N ALA A 75 6.91 -1.51 9.55
CA ALA A 75 8.10 -0.87 8.99
C ALA A 75 9.37 -1.68 9.29
N THR A 76 9.53 -2.16 10.52
CA THR A 76 10.65 -3.02 10.93
C THR A 76 10.66 -4.32 10.14
N LEU A 77 9.50 -4.96 9.97
CA LEU A 77 9.40 -6.17 9.13
C LEU A 77 9.80 -5.90 7.68
N ILE A 78 9.37 -4.77 7.10
CA ILE A 78 9.76 -4.39 5.74
C ILE A 78 11.27 -4.14 5.67
N ALA A 79 11.85 -3.48 6.67
CA ALA A 79 13.28 -3.20 6.76
C ALA A 79 14.17 -4.46 6.86
N THR A 80 13.60 -5.63 7.15
CA THR A 80 14.34 -6.91 7.10
C THR A 80 14.51 -7.45 5.67
N LYS A 81 13.88 -6.84 4.67
CA LYS A 81 13.94 -7.27 3.26
C LYS A 81 15.04 -6.52 2.53
N SER A 82 15.43 -7.02 1.35
CA SER A 82 16.38 -6.33 0.48
C SER A 82 15.91 -4.90 0.16
N PRO A 83 16.69 -3.85 0.51
CA PRO A 83 16.33 -2.47 0.19
C PRO A 83 16.23 -2.24 -1.33
N ALA A 84 17.13 -2.86 -2.09
CA ALA A 84 17.15 -2.76 -3.55
C ALA A 84 15.88 -3.35 -4.16
N THR A 85 15.49 -4.57 -3.74
CA THR A 85 14.26 -5.23 -4.21
C THR A 85 13.01 -4.42 -3.86
N ILE A 86 12.93 -3.89 -2.63
CA ILE A 86 11.80 -3.03 -2.22
C ILE A 86 11.75 -1.77 -3.08
N ALA A 87 12.88 -1.11 -3.36
CA ALA A 87 12.93 0.10 -4.19
C ALA A 87 12.49 -0.18 -5.64
N ILE A 88 13.00 -1.25 -6.26
CA ILE A 88 12.59 -1.70 -7.60
C ILE A 88 11.08 -1.97 -7.63
N GLY A 89 10.59 -2.79 -6.72
CA GLY A 89 9.18 -3.20 -6.68
C GLY A 89 8.23 -2.03 -6.45
N LYS A 90 8.56 -1.11 -5.52
CA LYS A 90 7.73 0.08 -5.27
C LYS A 90 7.67 1.00 -6.49
N ARG A 91 8.79 1.26 -7.14
CA ARG A 91 8.82 2.06 -8.37
C ARG A 91 7.95 1.41 -9.44
N ALA A 92 8.17 0.14 -9.73
CA ALA A 92 7.44 -0.60 -10.74
C ALA A 92 5.94 -0.66 -10.47
N PHE A 93 5.53 -0.80 -9.19
CA PHE A 93 4.12 -0.81 -8.81
C PHE A 93 3.39 0.47 -9.23
N TYR A 94 3.99 1.64 -9.00
CA TYR A 94 3.35 2.91 -9.36
C TYR A 94 3.46 3.21 -10.86
N GLU A 95 4.57 2.91 -11.50
CA GLU A 95 4.76 3.17 -12.93
C GLU A 95 3.80 2.34 -13.79
N GLN A 96 3.64 1.02 -13.52
CA GLN A 96 2.75 0.17 -14.28
C GLN A 96 1.27 0.53 -14.13
N ALA A 97 0.88 1.14 -13.00
CA ALA A 97 -0.52 1.47 -12.72
C ALA A 97 -1.12 2.52 -13.68
N GLU A 98 -0.27 3.28 -14.35
CA GLU A 98 -0.68 4.32 -15.33
C GLU A 98 -0.55 3.81 -16.79
N MET A 99 -0.20 2.54 -17.00
CA MET A 99 0.00 1.94 -18.33
C MET A 99 -1.24 1.19 -18.82
N THR A 100 -1.29 0.91 -20.13
CA THR A 100 -2.23 -0.09 -20.67
C THR A 100 -1.88 -1.47 -20.11
N LEU A 101 -2.83 -2.41 -20.08
CA LEU A 101 -2.59 -3.76 -19.57
C LEU A 101 -1.42 -4.46 -20.29
N GLU A 102 -1.34 -4.33 -21.59
CA GLU A 102 -0.27 -4.92 -22.41
C GLU A 102 1.09 -4.32 -22.06
N ASP A 103 1.17 -2.98 -22.00
CA ASP A 103 2.40 -2.27 -21.63
C ASP A 103 2.84 -2.58 -20.21
N ALA A 104 1.89 -2.68 -19.27
CA ALA A 104 2.15 -3.02 -17.88
C ALA A 104 2.81 -4.40 -17.75
N TYR A 105 2.30 -5.42 -18.46
CA TYR A 105 2.91 -6.76 -18.45
C TYR A 105 4.29 -6.77 -19.11
N ARG A 106 4.47 -6.06 -20.21
CA ARG A 106 5.76 -5.94 -20.87
C ARG A 106 6.79 -5.27 -19.96
N TYR A 107 6.42 -4.15 -19.36
CA TYR A 107 7.25 -3.44 -18.39
C TYR A 107 7.59 -4.29 -17.17
N ALA A 108 6.59 -4.91 -16.53
CA ALA A 108 6.77 -5.74 -15.35
C ALA A 108 7.66 -6.98 -15.62
N SER A 109 7.56 -7.55 -16.82
CA SER A 109 8.44 -8.65 -17.24
C SER A 109 9.91 -8.23 -17.31
N ASN A 110 10.19 -7.03 -17.86
CA ASN A 110 11.55 -6.49 -17.90
C ASN A 110 12.07 -6.20 -16.49
N VAL A 111 11.24 -5.61 -15.62
CA VAL A 111 11.60 -5.38 -14.21
C VAL A 111 11.89 -6.69 -13.48
N MET A 112 11.12 -7.76 -13.75
CA MET A 112 11.36 -9.08 -13.15
C MET A 112 12.73 -9.64 -13.62
N VAL A 113 13.06 -9.54 -14.90
CA VAL A 113 14.37 -9.98 -15.42
C VAL A 113 15.50 -9.19 -14.76
N GLU A 114 15.41 -7.85 -14.71
CA GLU A 114 16.38 -7.00 -14.04
C GLU A 114 16.58 -7.41 -12.57
N ASN A 115 15.47 -7.60 -11.84
CA ASN A 115 15.54 -7.99 -10.43
C ASN A 115 16.12 -9.40 -10.23
N MET A 116 15.80 -10.36 -11.12
CA MET A 116 16.36 -11.72 -11.08
C MET A 116 17.87 -11.76 -11.29
N LEU A 117 18.42 -10.81 -12.05
CA LEU A 117 19.87 -10.69 -12.30
C LEU A 117 20.60 -9.90 -11.20
N ALA A 118 19.87 -9.33 -10.24
CA ALA A 118 20.45 -8.57 -9.15
C ALA A 118 21.10 -9.50 -8.09
N ARG A 119 22.17 -9.02 -7.47
CA ARG A 119 22.90 -9.73 -6.40
C ARG A 119 22.00 -10.21 -5.25
N ASP A 120 21.05 -9.38 -4.82
CA ASP A 120 20.16 -9.73 -3.72
C ASP A 120 19.17 -10.84 -4.12
N ALA A 121 18.83 -10.99 -5.40
CA ALA A 121 18.02 -12.13 -5.85
C ALA A 121 18.84 -13.43 -5.80
N GLU A 122 20.09 -13.42 -6.25
CA GLU A 122 21.01 -14.55 -6.14
C GLU A 122 21.22 -14.96 -4.68
N GLU A 123 21.51 -14.00 -3.79
CA GLU A 123 21.64 -14.24 -2.36
C GLU A 123 20.37 -14.80 -1.75
N GLY A 124 19.20 -14.22 -2.07
CA GLY A 124 17.93 -14.67 -1.53
C GLY A 124 17.55 -16.09 -1.93
N ILE A 125 17.79 -16.46 -3.20
CA ILE A 125 17.59 -17.80 -3.72
C ILE A 125 18.56 -18.79 -3.06
N GLY A 126 19.85 -18.44 -2.98
CA GLY A 126 20.87 -19.27 -2.33
C GLY A 126 20.55 -19.50 -0.86
N ALA A 127 20.25 -18.45 -0.11
CA ALA A 127 19.88 -18.54 1.29
C ALA A 127 18.64 -19.42 1.51
N PHE A 128 17.63 -19.32 0.64
CA PHE A 128 16.44 -20.17 0.68
C PHE A 128 16.79 -21.66 0.49
N MET A 129 17.61 -21.98 -0.52
CA MET A 129 18.04 -23.36 -0.79
C MET A 129 18.88 -23.94 0.36
N GLU A 130 19.73 -23.12 0.97
CA GLU A 130 20.60 -23.48 2.09
C GLU A 130 19.88 -23.42 3.47
N LYS A 131 18.62 -22.97 3.51
CA LYS A 131 17.81 -22.80 4.74
C LYS A 131 18.47 -21.90 5.78
N ARG A 132 19.13 -20.84 5.33
CA ARG A 132 19.76 -19.81 6.17
C ARG A 132 19.11 -18.44 5.98
N PRO A 133 19.27 -17.50 6.91
CA PRO A 133 18.91 -16.11 6.68
C PRO A 133 19.72 -15.49 5.54
N PRO A 134 19.10 -14.66 4.70
CA PRO A 134 19.81 -13.93 3.65
C PRO A 134 20.61 -12.75 4.22
N ASN A 135 21.69 -12.38 3.53
CA ASN A 135 22.52 -11.22 3.85
C ASN A 135 22.43 -10.17 2.73
N TRP A 136 21.48 -9.25 2.87
CA TRP A 136 21.19 -8.25 1.86
C TRP A 136 22.30 -7.21 1.70
N THR A 137 22.45 -6.70 0.47
CA THR A 137 23.31 -5.54 0.20
C THR A 137 22.74 -4.30 0.90
N LYS A 138 23.58 -3.55 1.60
CA LYS A 138 23.21 -2.32 2.29
C LYS A 138 23.23 -1.11 1.37
#